data_e2b323d9361c3870122af56771d8551a
#
_entry.id   e2b323d9361c3870122af56771d8551a
#
_cell.length_a   1.000
_cell.length_b   1.000
_cell.length_c   1.000
_cell.angle_alpha   90.00
_cell.angle_beta   90.00
_cell.angle_gamma   90.00
#
_symmetry.space_group_name_H-M   'P 1'
#
loop_
_entity.id
_entity.type
_entity.pdbx_description
1 polymer ?
#
loop_
_entity_poly.entity_id
_entity_poly.type
_entity_poly.pdbx_seq_one_letter_code
_entity_poly.pdbx_strand_id
1 'polypeptide(L)'
;MFDTILIANRGEIACRVIETARAMGVRTVAVYSDADRTAKHVAMADRAVHIGGSAPSESYLKGDRIIEVALETGAQGIHPGYGFLSENPDFVEAVEAAGLSFIGPSAKAIRAMGLKDAAKSLMQEAGVPVTPGYLGEDQSEERLAKEAKTIGYPVLIKAVAGGGGKGMRRVEKAKDFDEALASCRREAKASFGDDRVLIEKYVERPRHIEVQVFGDQHGNVVHLFERDCSLQRRHQKVIEEAPAPGMDAQTREAVCAAAVKAAQKKSDGKKRGEADKKVGQEEAKKALNPKKSK
;
A
#
# COMPACT_ATOMS: atom_id res chain seq x y z
N MET A 1 -1.42 -15.26 -20.96
CA MET A 1 -0.15 -14.53 -20.67
C MET A 1 -0.17 -13.29 -21.55
N PHE A 2 0.41 -12.18 -21.12
CA PHE A 2 0.49 -10.98 -21.95
C PHE A 2 1.50 -11.19 -23.08
N ASP A 3 1.22 -10.62 -24.26
CA ASP A 3 2.19 -10.53 -25.35
C ASP A 3 3.06 -9.27 -25.23
N THR A 4 2.47 -8.19 -24.70
CA THR A 4 3.15 -6.89 -24.54
C THR A 4 2.64 -6.20 -23.27
N ILE A 5 3.57 -5.65 -22.49
CA ILE A 5 3.27 -4.80 -21.32
C ILE A 5 3.94 -3.43 -21.46
N LEU A 6 3.31 -2.40 -20.91
CA LEU A 6 3.91 -1.09 -20.72
C LEU A 6 4.46 -0.98 -19.28
N ILE A 7 5.65 -0.43 -19.15
CA ILE A 7 6.32 -0.19 -17.86
C ILE A 7 6.23 1.31 -17.55
N ALA A 8 5.33 1.67 -16.62
CA ALA A 8 5.05 3.05 -16.21
C ALA A 8 6.04 3.51 -15.13
N ASN A 9 7.32 3.34 -15.39
CA ASN A 9 8.39 3.73 -14.48
C ASN A 9 9.70 3.96 -15.23
N ARG A 10 10.77 4.28 -14.53
CA ARG A 10 12.10 4.57 -15.08
C ARG A 10 13.22 3.94 -14.26
N GLY A 11 14.45 4.11 -14.74
CA GLY A 11 15.66 3.73 -14.00
C GLY A 11 15.79 2.23 -13.79
N GLU A 12 16.30 1.85 -12.63
CA GLU A 12 16.65 0.45 -12.32
C GLU A 12 15.44 -0.46 -12.28
N ILE A 13 14.32 -0.01 -11.71
CA ILE A 13 13.11 -0.84 -11.62
C ILE A 13 12.54 -1.16 -13.01
N ALA A 14 12.55 -0.18 -13.93
CA ALA A 14 12.13 -0.43 -15.29
C ALA A 14 13.05 -1.45 -15.99
N CYS A 15 14.37 -1.34 -15.82
CA CYS A 15 15.34 -2.32 -16.34
C CYS A 15 15.06 -3.74 -15.80
N ARG A 16 14.82 -3.87 -14.51
CA ARG A 16 14.54 -5.15 -13.85
C ARG A 16 13.25 -5.80 -14.39
N VAL A 17 12.20 -5.01 -14.56
CA VAL A 17 10.93 -5.51 -15.12
C VAL A 17 11.13 -5.94 -16.57
N ILE A 18 11.89 -5.16 -17.38
CA ILE A 18 12.21 -5.50 -18.77
C ILE A 18 12.96 -6.84 -18.86
N GLU A 19 13.96 -7.06 -18.00
CA GLU A 19 14.74 -8.31 -17.99
C GLU A 19 13.85 -9.52 -17.71
N THR A 20 12.97 -9.42 -16.72
CA THR A 20 12.04 -10.50 -16.37
C THR A 20 11.01 -10.73 -17.47
N ALA A 21 10.39 -9.69 -18.00
CA ALA A 21 9.42 -9.78 -19.09
C ALA A 21 10.03 -10.46 -20.32
N ARG A 22 11.25 -10.07 -20.69
CA ARG A 22 12.01 -10.68 -21.79
C ARG A 22 12.27 -12.17 -21.56
N ALA A 23 12.69 -12.55 -20.35
CA ALA A 23 12.90 -13.95 -20.00
C ALA A 23 11.61 -14.79 -20.09
N MET A 24 10.45 -14.15 -19.92
CA MET A 24 9.12 -14.75 -20.07
C MET A 24 8.58 -14.70 -21.51
N GLY A 25 9.31 -14.13 -22.46
CA GLY A 25 8.86 -13.95 -23.84
C GLY A 25 7.84 -12.84 -24.04
N VAL A 26 7.70 -11.92 -23.05
CA VAL A 26 6.78 -10.78 -23.10
C VAL A 26 7.50 -9.53 -23.60
N ARG A 27 6.97 -8.90 -24.64
CA ARG A 27 7.49 -7.62 -25.17
C ARG A 27 7.22 -6.47 -24.22
N THR A 28 8.10 -5.47 -24.25
CA THR A 28 8.07 -4.35 -23.32
C THR A 28 8.01 -3.01 -24.03
N VAL A 29 7.15 -2.13 -23.52
CA VAL A 29 7.11 -0.71 -23.90
C VAL A 29 7.59 0.10 -22.69
N ALA A 30 8.69 0.82 -22.84
CA ALA A 30 9.15 1.78 -21.85
C ALA A 30 8.59 3.17 -22.16
N VAL A 31 8.28 3.94 -21.10
CA VAL A 31 7.99 5.36 -21.22
C VAL A 31 9.16 6.18 -20.71
N TYR A 32 9.39 7.38 -21.24
CA TYR A 32 10.48 8.23 -20.80
C TYR A 32 10.16 9.72 -20.89
N SER A 33 10.71 10.49 -19.95
CA SER A 33 10.70 11.96 -19.94
C SER A 33 11.87 12.52 -20.75
N ASP A 34 11.90 13.84 -20.94
CA ASP A 34 13.04 14.52 -21.60
C ASP A 34 14.38 14.18 -20.92
N ALA A 35 14.41 14.14 -19.59
CA ALA A 35 15.62 13.83 -18.83
C ALA A 35 16.10 12.38 -18.99
N ASP A 36 15.21 11.47 -19.32
CA ASP A 36 15.50 10.03 -19.37
C ASP A 36 15.70 9.50 -20.80
N ARG A 37 15.75 10.37 -21.81
CA ARG A 37 15.85 10.02 -23.25
C ARG A 37 16.96 9.01 -23.56
N THR A 38 18.08 9.10 -22.88
CA THR A 38 19.26 8.22 -23.07
C THR A 38 19.43 7.20 -21.94
N ALA A 39 18.42 7.05 -21.10
CA ALA A 39 18.50 6.14 -19.95
C ALA A 39 18.52 4.67 -20.38
N LYS A 40 19.15 3.82 -19.55
CA LYS A 40 19.35 2.39 -19.83
C LYS A 40 18.03 1.66 -20.15
N HIS A 41 16.96 1.91 -19.40
CA HIS A 41 15.66 1.27 -19.61
C HIS A 41 15.05 1.59 -21.00
N VAL A 42 15.31 2.79 -21.53
CA VAL A 42 14.86 3.19 -22.88
C VAL A 42 15.56 2.35 -23.95
N ALA A 43 16.87 2.15 -23.80
CA ALA A 43 17.66 1.33 -24.73
C ALA A 43 17.36 -0.19 -24.60
N MET A 44 16.89 -0.64 -23.44
CA MET A 44 16.60 -2.05 -23.18
C MET A 44 15.24 -2.52 -23.67
N ALA A 45 14.23 -1.64 -23.68
CA ALA A 45 12.86 -2.00 -24.06
C ALA A 45 12.74 -2.31 -25.58
N ASP A 46 11.76 -3.14 -25.95
CA ASP A 46 11.47 -3.44 -27.36
C ASP A 46 10.92 -2.20 -28.08
N ARG A 47 10.21 -1.33 -27.35
CA ARG A 47 9.73 -0.03 -27.81
C ARG A 47 9.84 0.99 -26.67
N ALA A 48 10.16 2.24 -27.00
CA ALA A 48 10.18 3.33 -26.03
C ALA A 48 9.39 4.54 -26.57
N VAL A 49 8.61 5.19 -25.70
CA VAL A 49 7.73 6.31 -26.07
C VAL A 49 7.97 7.48 -25.13
N HIS A 50 8.17 8.64 -25.72
CA HIS A 50 8.29 9.90 -24.99
C HIS A 50 6.93 10.35 -24.43
N ILE A 51 6.90 10.75 -23.16
CA ILE A 51 5.66 11.10 -22.46
C ILE A 51 5.61 12.52 -21.91
N GLY A 52 6.66 13.32 -22.10
CA GLY A 52 6.64 14.74 -21.70
C GLY A 52 7.91 15.24 -21.04
N GLY A 53 7.81 16.39 -20.37
CA GLY A 53 8.91 17.12 -19.76
C GLY A 53 9.61 16.36 -18.64
N SER A 54 10.72 16.93 -18.17
CA SER A 54 11.60 16.29 -17.19
C SER A 54 10.98 16.14 -15.80
N ALA A 55 10.06 17.04 -15.42
CA ALA A 55 9.39 16.94 -14.13
C ALA A 55 8.40 15.76 -14.11
N PRO A 56 8.32 14.98 -13.02
CA PRO A 56 7.35 13.87 -12.92
C PRO A 56 5.89 14.29 -13.17
N SER A 57 5.50 15.49 -12.75
CA SER A 57 4.17 16.06 -13.00
C SER A 57 3.88 16.34 -14.48
N GLU A 58 4.91 16.43 -15.30
CA GLU A 58 4.83 16.66 -16.76
C GLU A 58 4.93 15.35 -17.56
N SER A 59 5.23 14.23 -16.90
CA SER A 59 5.51 12.95 -17.53
C SER A 59 4.93 11.75 -16.76
N TYR A 60 5.68 11.18 -15.82
CA TYR A 60 5.36 9.92 -15.13
C TYR A 60 4.11 9.96 -14.23
N LEU A 61 3.61 11.15 -13.87
CA LEU A 61 2.37 11.33 -13.12
C LEU A 61 1.16 11.65 -14.01
N LYS A 62 1.35 11.70 -15.33
CA LYS A 62 0.25 11.87 -16.30
C LYS A 62 -0.35 10.50 -16.65
N GLY A 63 -1.27 10.02 -15.81
CA GLY A 63 -1.92 8.72 -15.97
C GLY A 63 -2.60 8.55 -17.32
N ASP A 64 -3.32 9.57 -17.78
CA ASP A 64 -4.02 9.55 -19.06
C ASP A 64 -3.05 9.33 -20.23
N ARG A 65 -1.90 10.03 -20.25
CA ARG A 65 -0.89 9.85 -21.30
C ARG A 65 -0.27 8.46 -21.29
N ILE A 66 -0.06 7.88 -20.10
CA ILE A 66 0.46 6.52 -19.97
C ILE A 66 -0.53 5.49 -20.52
N ILE A 67 -1.82 5.65 -20.21
CA ILE A 67 -2.90 4.78 -20.74
C ILE A 67 -2.98 4.90 -22.25
N GLU A 68 -2.95 6.12 -22.80
CA GLU A 68 -2.95 6.41 -24.21
C GLU A 68 -1.80 5.69 -24.95
N VAL A 69 -0.58 5.80 -24.42
CA VAL A 69 0.60 5.10 -24.95
C VAL A 69 0.44 3.58 -24.88
N ALA A 70 -0.17 3.04 -23.82
CA ALA A 70 -0.42 1.61 -23.74
C ALA A 70 -1.36 1.14 -24.86
N LEU A 71 -2.43 1.87 -25.11
CA LEU A 71 -3.37 1.58 -26.21
C LEU A 71 -2.73 1.75 -27.59
N GLU A 72 -1.99 2.84 -27.83
CA GLU A 72 -1.27 3.11 -29.08
C GLU A 72 -0.23 2.04 -29.44
N THR A 73 0.35 1.42 -28.41
CA THR A 73 1.41 0.41 -28.59
C THR A 73 0.90 -1.02 -28.57
N GLY A 74 -0.39 -1.22 -28.30
CA GLY A 74 -1.01 -2.54 -28.18
C GLY A 74 -0.58 -3.29 -26.92
N ALA A 75 -0.13 -2.59 -25.87
CA ALA A 75 0.13 -3.20 -24.58
C ALA A 75 -1.18 -3.66 -23.94
N GLN A 76 -1.18 -4.85 -23.34
CA GLN A 76 -2.36 -5.45 -22.69
C GLN A 76 -2.38 -5.20 -21.19
N GLY A 77 -1.25 -4.80 -20.64
CA GLY A 77 -1.13 -4.49 -19.22
C GLY A 77 -0.11 -3.40 -18.94
N ILE A 78 -0.27 -2.75 -17.80
CA ILE A 78 0.64 -1.70 -17.29
C ILE A 78 1.28 -2.18 -16.00
N HIS A 79 2.61 -2.25 -15.99
CA HIS A 79 3.41 -2.50 -14.78
C HIS A 79 3.88 -1.16 -14.21
N PRO A 80 3.41 -0.73 -13.03
CA PRO A 80 3.71 0.59 -12.48
C PRO A 80 5.10 0.69 -11.84
N GLY A 81 5.79 -0.42 -11.60
CA GLY A 81 6.97 -0.47 -10.74
C GLY A 81 6.62 -0.11 -9.29
N TYR A 82 7.39 0.79 -8.69
CA TYR A 82 7.12 1.39 -7.39
C TYR A 82 7.19 2.93 -7.45
N GLY A 83 6.59 3.63 -6.48
CA GLY A 83 6.45 5.09 -6.52
C GLY A 83 5.52 5.56 -7.65
N PHE A 84 5.62 6.81 -8.05
CA PHE A 84 4.76 7.44 -9.05
C PHE A 84 3.26 7.07 -8.89
N LEU A 85 2.69 6.33 -9.85
CA LEU A 85 1.28 5.95 -9.86
C LEU A 85 1.01 4.55 -9.30
N SER A 86 2.01 3.85 -8.76
CA SER A 86 1.87 2.46 -8.29
C SER A 86 0.86 2.30 -7.14
N GLU A 87 0.68 3.32 -6.33
CA GLU A 87 -0.26 3.35 -5.19
C GLU A 87 -1.42 4.34 -5.41
N ASN A 88 -1.68 4.72 -6.67
CA ASN A 88 -2.77 5.61 -7.01
C ASN A 88 -4.02 4.80 -7.43
N PRO A 89 -5.08 4.75 -6.59
CA PRO A 89 -6.26 3.95 -6.88
C PRO A 89 -7.07 4.46 -8.07
N ASP A 90 -7.06 5.76 -8.33
CA ASP A 90 -7.80 6.36 -9.45
C ASP A 90 -7.12 6.00 -10.78
N PHE A 91 -5.79 5.90 -10.80
CA PHE A 91 -5.05 5.40 -11.95
C PHE A 91 -5.36 3.93 -12.23
N VAL A 92 -5.46 3.08 -11.21
CA VAL A 92 -5.85 1.66 -11.39
C VAL A 92 -7.22 1.57 -12.03
N GLU A 93 -8.21 2.33 -11.52
CA GLU A 93 -9.56 2.35 -12.07
C GLU A 93 -9.59 2.84 -13.52
N ALA A 94 -8.81 3.85 -13.84
CA ALA A 94 -8.70 4.36 -15.22
C ALA A 94 -8.07 3.33 -16.18
N VAL A 95 -7.03 2.60 -15.74
CA VAL A 95 -6.39 1.52 -16.52
C VAL A 95 -7.39 0.39 -16.79
N GLU A 96 -8.13 -0.05 -15.76
CA GLU A 96 -9.14 -1.10 -15.88
C GLU A 96 -10.33 -0.65 -16.77
N ALA A 97 -10.77 0.61 -16.63
CA ALA A 97 -11.82 1.19 -17.48
C ALA A 97 -11.41 1.28 -18.96
N ALA A 98 -10.12 1.44 -19.24
CA ALA A 98 -9.58 1.42 -20.61
C ALA A 98 -9.44 -0.01 -21.20
N GLY A 99 -9.85 -1.05 -20.45
CA GLY A 99 -9.74 -2.45 -20.88
C GLY A 99 -8.33 -3.03 -20.74
N LEU A 100 -7.44 -2.36 -20.01
CA LEU A 100 -6.09 -2.79 -19.75
C LEU A 100 -5.98 -3.49 -18.38
N SER A 101 -4.98 -4.35 -18.21
CA SER A 101 -4.71 -4.98 -16.92
C SER A 101 -3.70 -4.14 -16.12
N PHE A 102 -4.05 -3.74 -14.90
CA PHE A 102 -3.06 -3.19 -13.97
C PHE A 102 -2.30 -4.32 -13.29
N ILE A 103 -0.97 -4.34 -13.45
CA ILE A 103 -0.10 -5.38 -12.84
C ILE A 103 0.28 -4.92 -11.43
N GLY A 104 -0.62 -5.14 -10.49
CA GLY A 104 -0.49 -4.67 -9.11
C GLY A 104 -1.76 -4.94 -8.29
N PRO A 105 -1.86 -4.35 -7.08
CA PRO A 105 -3.04 -4.48 -6.24
C PRO A 105 -4.23 -3.74 -6.84
N SER A 106 -5.45 -4.20 -6.51
CA SER A 106 -6.68 -3.53 -6.94
C SER A 106 -6.82 -2.14 -6.30
N ALA A 107 -7.54 -1.23 -6.96
CA ALA A 107 -7.84 0.10 -6.42
C ALA A 107 -8.43 0.04 -5.00
N LYS A 108 -9.32 -0.92 -4.74
CA LYS A 108 -9.90 -1.15 -3.42
C LYS A 108 -8.85 -1.52 -2.37
N ALA A 109 -7.91 -2.39 -2.72
CA ALA A 109 -6.83 -2.78 -1.81
C ALA A 109 -5.91 -1.59 -1.48
N ILE A 110 -5.60 -0.76 -2.48
CA ILE A 110 -4.82 0.47 -2.29
C ILE A 110 -5.55 1.44 -1.36
N ARG A 111 -6.84 1.72 -1.60
CA ARG A 111 -7.64 2.61 -0.74
C ARG A 111 -7.73 2.10 0.70
N ALA A 112 -7.96 0.80 0.90
CA ALA A 112 -8.05 0.20 2.22
C ALA A 112 -6.74 0.27 3.02
N MET A 113 -5.59 0.29 2.34
CA MET A 113 -4.27 0.38 2.98
C MET A 113 -3.75 1.81 3.09
N GLY A 114 -4.32 2.74 2.34
CA GLY A 114 -3.94 4.16 2.39
C GLY A 114 -4.35 4.84 3.69
N LEU A 115 -5.38 4.34 4.38
CA LEU A 115 -5.85 4.83 5.67
C LEU A 115 -5.28 3.96 6.79
N LYS A 116 -4.34 4.49 7.57
CA LYS A 116 -3.60 3.74 8.61
C LYS A 116 -4.50 3.15 9.70
N ASP A 117 -5.52 3.87 10.09
CA ASP A 117 -6.53 3.47 11.07
C ASP A 117 -7.43 2.35 10.53
N ALA A 118 -7.97 2.52 9.34
CA ALA A 118 -8.77 1.50 8.67
C ALA A 118 -7.96 0.22 8.40
N ALA A 119 -6.71 0.36 7.98
CA ALA A 119 -5.82 -0.77 7.74
C ALA A 119 -5.56 -1.57 9.03
N LYS A 120 -5.33 -0.88 10.17
CA LYS A 120 -5.08 -1.55 11.46
C LYS A 120 -6.33 -2.27 11.95
N SER A 121 -7.50 -1.65 11.88
CA SER A 121 -8.77 -2.29 12.24
C SER A 121 -9.04 -3.53 11.38
N LEU A 122 -8.83 -3.43 10.07
CA LEU A 122 -8.97 -4.54 9.13
C LEU A 122 -8.04 -5.72 9.48
N MET A 123 -6.80 -5.44 9.89
CA MET A 123 -5.84 -6.47 10.31
C MET A 123 -6.25 -7.13 11.62
N GLN A 124 -6.74 -6.37 12.61
CA GLN A 124 -7.26 -6.90 13.86
C GLN A 124 -8.46 -7.83 13.63
N GLU A 125 -9.43 -7.41 12.79
CA GLU A 125 -10.57 -8.25 12.39
C GLU A 125 -10.15 -9.55 11.69
N ALA A 126 -9.05 -9.51 10.94
CA ALA A 126 -8.48 -10.68 10.29
C ALA A 126 -7.70 -11.60 11.25
N GLY A 127 -7.57 -11.23 12.53
CA GLY A 127 -6.75 -11.96 13.50
C GLY A 127 -5.25 -11.88 13.20
N VAL A 128 -4.83 -10.83 12.50
CA VAL A 128 -3.41 -10.53 12.26
C VAL A 128 -2.89 -9.72 13.45
N PRO A 129 -1.79 -10.13 14.09
CA PRO A 129 -1.19 -9.36 15.17
C PRO A 129 -0.83 -7.94 14.73
N VAL A 130 -1.21 -6.97 15.53
CA VAL A 130 -0.88 -5.56 15.31
C VAL A 130 -0.19 -4.97 16.52
N THR A 131 0.63 -3.94 16.33
CA THR A 131 1.23 -3.21 17.45
C THR A 131 0.12 -2.68 18.39
N PRO A 132 0.16 -2.98 19.69
CA PRO A 132 -0.83 -2.45 20.65
C PRO A 132 -0.92 -0.93 20.53
N GLY A 133 -2.12 -0.39 20.50
CA GLY A 133 -2.29 1.04 20.32
C GLY A 133 -3.74 1.48 20.38
N TYR A 134 -3.95 2.79 20.40
CA TYR A 134 -5.24 3.45 20.40
C TYR A 134 -5.42 4.35 19.16
N LEU A 135 -6.54 4.15 18.47
CA LEU A 135 -6.93 4.83 17.23
C LEU A 135 -8.39 5.36 17.32
N GLY A 136 -8.91 5.49 18.54
CA GLY A 136 -10.33 5.84 18.75
C GLY A 136 -10.65 7.28 18.40
N GLU A 137 -11.94 7.54 18.18
CA GLU A 137 -12.49 8.87 17.90
C GLU A 137 -12.41 9.82 19.11
N ASP A 138 -12.45 9.26 20.34
CA ASP A 138 -12.29 10.05 21.56
C ASP A 138 -10.84 10.52 21.70
N GLN A 139 -10.63 11.77 21.38
CA GLN A 139 -9.34 12.45 21.39
C GLN A 139 -9.13 13.30 22.66
N SER A 140 -9.93 13.08 23.73
CA SER A 140 -9.73 13.78 25.01
C SER A 140 -8.38 13.42 25.63
N GLU A 141 -7.74 14.35 26.30
CA GLU A 141 -6.42 14.14 26.92
C GLU A 141 -6.49 13.04 27.98
N GLU A 142 -7.56 13.00 28.77
CA GLU A 142 -7.81 11.97 29.77
C GLU A 142 -7.91 10.58 29.15
N ARG A 143 -8.64 10.44 28.03
CA ARG A 143 -8.76 9.17 27.31
C ARG A 143 -7.41 8.72 26.75
N LEU A 144 -6.70 9.61 26.11
CA LEU A 144 -5.40 9.31 25.53
C LEU A 144 -4.36 8.93 26.57
N ALA A 145 -4.32 9.64 27.72
CA ALA A 145 -3.43 9.31 28.83
C ALA A 145 -3.76 7.94 29.45
N LYS A 146 -5.07 7.61 29.60
CA LYS A 146 -5.52 6.31 30.09
C LYS A 146 -5.10 5.18 29.14
N GLU A 147 -5.27 5.37 27.84
CA GLU A 147 -4.87 4.38 26.83
C GLU A 147 -3.35 4.18 26.78
N ALA A 148 -2.57 5.26 26.87
CA ALA A 148 -1.11 5.19 26.93
C ALA A 148 -0.65 4.37 28.14
N LYS A 149 -1.32 4.54 29.29
CA LYS A 149 -1.04 3.76 30.51
C LYS A 149 -1.41 2.29 30.34
N THR A 150 -2.53 1.99 29.67
CA THR A 150 -2.98 0.61 29.39
C THR A 150 -2.04 -0.09 28.41
N ILE A 151 -1.57 0.61 27.37
CA ILE A 151 -0.57 0.10 26.39
C ILE A 151 0.77 -0.16 27.09
N GLY A 152 1.11 0.65 28.06
CA GLY A 152 2.36 0.58 28.82
C GLY A 152 3.51 1.31 28.11
N TYR A 153 4.22 2.15 28.88
CA TYR A 153 5.36 2.92 28.38
C TYR A 153 6.58 2.03 28.05
N PRO A 154 7.46 2.43 27.14
CA PRO A 154 7.38 3.63 26.31
C PRO A 154 6.28 3.51 25.23
N VAL A 155 5.68 4.66 24.91
CA VAL A 155 4.69 4.79 23.82
C VAL A 155 5.16 5.82 22.78
N LEU A 156 4.60 5.72 21.59
CA LEU A 156 4.79 6.66 20.51
C LEU A 156 3.47 7.35 20.17
N ILE A 157 3.42 8.67 20.34
CA ILE A 157 2.30 9.50 19.89
C ILE A 157 2.59 9.91 18.44
N LYS A 158 1.63 9.73 17.54
CA LYS A 158 1.77 10.04 16.11
C LYS A 158 0.57 10.84 15.62
N ALA A 159 0.80 11.84 14.79
CA ALA A 159 -0.28 12.50 14.04
C ALA A 159 -0.96 11.51 13.09
N VAL A 160 -2.30 11.48 13.07
CA VAL A 160 -3.09 10.62 12.17
C VAL A 160 -2.81 10.98 10.70
N ALA A 161 -2.82 12.27 10.37
CA ALA A 161 -2.53 12.79 9.04
C ALA A 161 -1.02 12.86 8.72
N GLY A 162 -0.15 12.46 9.67
CA GLY A 162 1.31 12.61 9.57
C GLY A 162 1.99 11.58 8.69
N GLY A 163 3.12 12.02 8.10
CA GLY A 163 4.03 11.17 7.31
C GLY A 163 5.48 11.65 7.44
N GLY A 164 6.45 10.82 7.01
CA GLY A 164 7.86 11.18 6.96
C GLY A 164 8.52 11.49 8.32
N GLY A 165 7.95 11.02 9.45
CA GLY A 165 8.51 11.23 10.78
C GLY A 165 8.11 12.55 11.45
N LYS A 166 7.34 13.41 10.80
CA LYS A 166 6.77 14.63 11.40
C LYS A 166 5.54 14.29 12.24
N GLY A 167 5.32 15.04 13.32
CA GLY A 167 4.21 14.81 14.24
C GLY A 167 4.35 13.48 15.01
N MET A 168 5.55 13.11 15.43
CA MET A 168 5.82 11.93 16.26
C MET A 168 6.57 12.31 17.53
N ARG A 169 6.15 11.76 18.67
CA ARG A 169 6.80 11.93 19.98
C ARG A 169 6.87 10.60 20.71
N ARG A 170 8.08 10.20 21.06
CA ARG A 170 8.32 9.07 21.97
C ARG A 170 8.18 9.55 23.40
N VAL A 171 7.43 8.81 24.21
CA VAL A 171 7.18 9.09 25.63
C VAL A 171 7.63 7.92 26.45
N GLU A 172 8.61 8.15 27.33
CA GLU A 172 9.20 7.12 28.17
C GLU A 172 8.40 6.85 29.43
N LYS A 173 7.80 7.88 30.01
CA LYS A 173 7.12 7.84 31.31
C LYS A 173 5.83 8.64 31.28
N ALA A 174 4.86 8.23 32.09
CA ALA A 174 3.55 8.87 32.17
C ALA A 174 3.60 10.38 32.46
N LYS A 175 4.55 10.84 33.28
CA LYS A 175 4.68 12.26 33.62
C LYS A 175 5.02 13.18 32.44
N ASP A 176 5.58 12.62 31.38
CA ASP A 176 6.03 13.36 30.21
C ASP A 176 4.95 13.34 29.09
N PHE A 177 3.83 12.66 29.33
CA PHE A 177 2.83 12.37 28.29
C PHE A 177 2.09 13.63 27.82
N ASP A 178 1.60 14.45 28.75
CA ASP A 178 0.76 15.60 28.43
C ASP A 178 1.52 16.65 27.62
N GLU A 179 2.77 16.93 27.99
CA GLU A 179 3.63 17.84 27.26
C GLU A 179 3.93 17.33 25.83
N ALA A 180 4.25 16.05 25.71
CA ALA A 180 4.52 15.41 24.44
C ALA A 180 3.27 15.40 23.55
N LEU A 181 2.08 15.12 24.11
CA LEU A 181 0.81 15.15 23.42
C LEU A 181 0.52 16.56 22.87
N ALA A 182 0.61 17.59 23.72
CA ALA A 182 0.39 18.97 23.32
C ALA A 182 1.35 19.41 22.21
N SER A 183 2.64 19.03 22.32
CA SER A 183 3.66 19.30 21.30
C SER A 183 3.35 18.60 19.97
N CYS A 184 2.95 17.31 20.03
CA CYS A 184 2.60 16.54 18.83
C CYS A 184 1.39 17.13 18.10
N ARG A 185 0.34 17.51 18.84
CA ARG A 185 -0.88 18.14 18.29
C ARG A 185 -0.59 19.48 17.62
N ARG A 186 0.21 20.34 18.25
CA ARG A 186 0.59 21.64 17.65
C ARG A 186 1.31 21.44 16.32
N GLU A 187 2.27 20.52 16.26
CA GLU A 187 2.98 20.22 15.02
C GLU A 187 2.05 19.61 13.96
N ALA A 188 1.17 18.69 14.36
CA ALA A 188 0.20 18.07 13.48
C ALA A 188 -0.76 19.11 12.87
N LYS A 189 -1.32 19.99 13.70
CA LYS A 189 -2.19 21.07 13.24
C LYS A 189 -1.50 22.02 12.28
N ALA A 190 -0.28 22.42 12.60
CA ALA A 190 0.50 23.33 11.76
C ALA A 190 0.92 22.73 10.42
N SER A 191 1.27 21.42 10.41
CA SER A 191 1.82 20.76 9.22
C SER A 191 0.76 20.12 8.32
N PHE A 192 -0.35 19.66 8.90
CA PHE A 192 -1.34 18.82 8.21
C PHE A 192 -2.78 19.33 8.34
N GLY A 193 -3.03 20.38 9.14
CA GLY A 193 -4.37 20.89 9.39
C GLY A 193 -5.24 20.05 10.33
N ASP A 194 -4.77 18.87 10.75
CA ASP A 194 -5.46 17.92 11.63
C ASP A 194 -4.59 17.66 12.86
N ASP A 195 -5.17 17.79 14.07
CA ASP A 195 -4.48 17.61 15.35
C ASP A 195 -4.78 16.26 16.01
N ARG A 196 -5.56 15.38 15.35
CA ARG A 196 -5.81 14.04 15.85
C ARG A 196 -4.53 13.23 15.90
N VAL A 197 -4.41 12.44 16.96
CA VAL A 197 -3.26 11.59 17.21
C VAL A 197 -3.68 10.13 17.42
N LEU A 198 -2.76 9.25 17.16
CA LEU A 198 -2.82 7.85 17.56
C LEU A 198 -1.69 7.57 18.57
N ILE A 199 -1.89 6.58 19.41
CA ILE A 199 -0.88 6.12 20.38
C ILE A 199 -0.55 4.68 20.07
N GLU A 200 0.74 4.34 20.02
CA GLU A 200 1.19 2.98 19.81
C GLU A 200 2.27 2.60 20.82
N LYS A 201 2.34 1.32 21.15
CA LYS A 201 3.50 0.79 21.89
C LYS A 201 4.77 1.07 21.13
N TYR A 202 5.75 1.67 21.80
CA TYR A 202 7.10 1.78 21.22
C TYR A 202 7.84 0.46 21.44
N VAL A 203 8.24 -0.17 20.34
CA VAL A 203 9.01 -1.41 20.37
C VAL A 203 10.49 -1.05 20.36
N GLU A 204 11.20 -1.41 21.42
CA GLU A 204 12.63 -1.21 21.50
C GLU A 204 13.37 -2.31 20.74
N ARG A 205 14.34 -1.93 19.94
CA ARG A 205 15.14 -2.86 19.10
C ARG A 205 14.29 -3.79 18.22
N PRO A 206 13.38 -3.25 17.41
CA PRO A 206 12.56 -4.06 16.51
C PRO A 206 13.43 -4.68 15.41
N ARG A 207 12.99 -5.83 14.90
CA ARG A 207 13.40 -6.30 13.58
C ARG A 207 12.35 -5.86 12.56
N HIS A 208 12.78 -5.45 11.39
CA HIS A 208 11.92 -5.15 10.27
C HIS A 208 11.88 -6.37 9.34
N ILE A 209 10.82 -7.13 9.46
CA ILE A 209 10.60 -8.33 8.65
C ILE A 209 9.49 -8.04 7.65
N GLU A 210 9.76 -8.32 6.38
CA GLU A 210 8.79 -8.22 5.30
C GLU A 210 8.45 -9.60 4.74
N VAL A 211 7.19 -9.82 4.39
CA VAL A 211 6.74 -11.03 3.70
C VAL A 211 6.22 -10.64 2.33
N GLN A 212 6.76 -11.27 1.29
CA GLN A 212 6.26 -11.09 -0.06
C GLN A 212 5.02 -11.95 -0.27
N VAL A 213 3.90 -11.34 -0.64
CA VAL A 213 2.66 -12.05 -0.94
C VAL A 213 2.20 -11.76 -2.36
N PHE A 214 1.57 -12.76 -2.98
CA PHE A 214 0.90 -12.64 -4.27
C PHE A 214 -0.53 -13.16 -4.16
N GLY A 215 -1.46 -12.47 -4.82
CA GLY A 215 -2.84 -12.88 -4.93
C GLY A 215 -3.29 -12.80 -6.37
N ASP A 216 -4.09 -13.79 -6.81
CA ASP A 216 -4.72 -13.80 -8.13
C ASP A 216 -6.18 -13.30 -8.06
N GLN A 217 -6.82 -13.19 -9.23
CA GLN A 217 -8.22 -12.78 -9.34
C GLN A 217 -9.20 -13.89 -8.91
N HIS A 218 -8.72 -15.12 -8.70
CA HIS A 218 -9.53 -16.26 -8.27
C HIS A 218 -9.58 -16.41 -6.75
N GLY A 219 -8.81 -15.58 -6.02
CA GLY A 219 -8.75 -15.57 -4.56
C GLY A 219 -7.66 -16.46 -3.99
N ASN A 220 -6.76 -16.99 -4.81
CA ASN A 220 -5.58 -17.68 -4.32
C ASN A 220 -4.57 -16.65 -3.82
N VAL A 221 -4.01 -16.93 -2.64
CA VAL A 221 -2.96 -16.07 -2.04
C VAL A 221 -1.83 -16.98 -1.58
N VAL A 222 -0.62 -16.65 -1.99
CA VAL A 222 0.60 -17.34 -1.61
C VAL A 222 1.63 -16.36 -1.06
N HIS A 223 2.56 -16.85 -0.26
CA HIS A 223 3.73 -16.08 0.15
C HIS A 223 5.01 -16.64 -0.48
N LEU A 224 5.99 -15.77 -0.70
CA LEU A 224 7.34 -16.13 -1.14
C LEU A 224 8.34 -15.82 -0.02
N PHE A 225 8.03 -16.30 1.17
CA PHE A 225 8.80 -16.17 2.40
C PHE A 225 9.07 -14.72 2.82
N GLU A 226 9.94 -14.56 3.80
CA GLU A 226 10.29 -13.31 4.45
C GLU A 226 11.68 -12.81 4.05
N ARG A 227 11.87 -11.52 4.30
CA ARG A 227 13.15 -10.83 4.23
C ARG A 227 13.36 -10.01 5.51
N ASP A 228 14.59 -9.92 5.98
CA ASP A 228 14.98 -8.99 7.03
C ASP A 228 15.51 -7.71 6.39
N CYS A 229 14.85 -6.60 6.71
CA CYS A 229 15.21 -5.27 6.25
C CYS A 229 15.62 -4.36 7.42
N SER A 230 16.12 -4.93 8.52
CA SER A 230 16.44 -4.19 9.76
C SER A 230 17.63 -3.26 9.60
N LEU A 231 18.55 -3.55 8.68
CA LEU A 231 19.72 -2.71 8.41
C LEU A 231 19.29 -1.49 7.56
N GLN A 232 18.94 -0.42 8.25
CA GLN A 232 18.37 0.79 7.66
C GLN A 232 19.18 2.03 8.07
N ARG A 233 19.23 3.01 7.17
CA ARG A 233 19.65 4.37 7.50
C ARG A 233 18.39 5.23 7.66
N ARG A 234 17.99 5.51 8.89
CA ARG A 234 16.70 6.13 9.23
C ARG A 234 15.54 5.25 8.70
N HIS A 235 14.89 5.63 7.60
CA HIS A 235 13.80 4.88 6.97
C HIS A 235 14.20 4.25 5.63
N GLN A 236 15.46 4.39 5.22
CA GLN A 236 15.99 3.80 4.00
C GLN A 236 16.57 2.43 4.29
N LYS A 237 16.02 1.40 3.69
CA LYS A 237 16.59 0.05 3.71
C LYS A 237 17.92 0.06 2.97
N VAL A 238 18.95 -0.49 3.59
CA VAL A 238 20.31 -0.54 3.02
C VAL A 238 20.69 -1.96 2.67
N ILE A 239 20.34 -2.92 3.53
CA ILE A 239 20.60 -4.35 3.31
C ILE A 239 19.29 -5.11 3.55
N GLU A 240 19.00 -6.01 2.66
CA GLU A 240 17.91 -6.98 2.77
C GLU A 240 18.48 -8.39 2.73
N GLU A 241 18.10 -9.22 3.68
CA GLU A 241 18.58 -10.59 3.81
C GLU A 241 17.41 -11.58 3.69
N ALA A 242 17.56 -12.56 2.81
CA ALA A 242 16.59 -13.65 2.64
C ALA A 242 17.31 -15.00 2.63
N PRO A 243 16.94 -15.95 3.50
CA PRO A 243 15.95 -15.84 4.59
C PRO A 243 16.46 -14.95 5.73
N ALA A 244 15.52 -14.50 6.58
CA ALA A 244 15.85 -13.65 7.74
C ALA A 244 16.79 -14.38 8.73
N PRO A 245 17.99 -13.84 9.02
CA PRO A 245 18.96 -14.50 9.86
C PRO A 245 18.43 -14.79 11.28
N GLY A 246 18.70 -15.98 11.82
CA GLY A 246 18.34 -16.36 13.18
C GLY A 246 16.82 -16.38 13.46
N MET A 247 16.00 -16.46 12.46
CA MET A 247 14.54 -16.67 12.63
C MET A 247 14.26 -18.18 12.70
N ASP A 248 13.61 -18.59 13.79
CA ASP A 248 13.18 -19.99 13.94
C ASP A 248 11.99 -20.32 12.99
N ALA A 249 11.81 -21.61 12.73
CA ALA A 249 10.80 -22.08 11.78
C ALA A 249 9.37 -21.73 12.20
N GLN A 250 9.06 -21.78 13.48
CA GLN A 250 7.72 -21.47 14.01
C GLN A 250 7.38 -19.99 13.83
N THR A 251 8.31 -19.10 14.15
CA THR A 251 8.14 -17.66 13.95
C THR A 251 8.00 -17.34 12.46
N ARG A 252 8.80 -17.96 11.59
CA ARG A 252 8.70 -17.79 10.13
C ARG A 252 7.33 -18.19 9.61
N GLU A 253 6.85 -19.37 9.99
CA GLU A 253 5.53 -19.85 9.58
C GLU A 253 4.42 -18.92 10.08
N ALA A 254 4.47 -18.47 11.33
CA ALA A 254 3.47 -17.57 11.91
C ALA A 254 3.42 -16.21 11.18
N VAL A 255 4.58 -15.61 10.87
CA VAL A 255 4.66 -14.33 10.15
C VAL A 255 4.16 -14.47 8.72
N CYS A 256 4.55 -15.52 8.01
CA CYS A 256 4.09 -15.80 6.65
C CYS A 256 2.57 -16.08 6.60
N ALA A 257 2.05 -16.87 7.54
CA ALA A 257 0.61 -17.13 7.63
C ALA A 257 -0.20 -15.86 7.95
N ALA A 258 0.32 -14.99 8.82
CA ALA A 258 -0.29 -13.70 9.12
C ALA A 258 -0.36 -12.81 7.86
N ALA A 259 0.70 -12.77 7.05
CA ALA A 259 0.74 -12.01 5.80
C ALA A 259 -0.27 -12.53 4.76
N VAL A 260 -0.41 -13.85 4.63
CA VAL A 260 -1.44 -14.45 3.76
C VAL A 260 -2.85 -14.09 4.22
N LYS A 261 -3.15 -14.20 5.52
CA LYS A 261 -4.45 -13.77 6.09
C LYS A 261 -4.75 -12.30 5.81
N ALA A 262 -3.76 -11.43 5.96
CA ALA A 262 -3.87 -10.00 5.66
C ALA A 262 -4.25 -9.77 4.18
N ALA A 263 -3.62 -10.48 3.25
CA ALA A 263 -3.90 -10.36 1.83
C ALA A 263 -5.26 -10.96 1.44
N GLN A 264 -5.66 -12.09 2.02
CA GLN A 264 -6.98 -12.71 1.81
C GLN A 264 -8.12 -11.80 2.25
N LYS A 265 -8.01 -11.18 3.44
CA LYS A 265 -9.03 -10.25 3.93
C LYS A 265 -9.24 -9.05 2.99
N LYS A 266 -8.18 -8.61 2.32
CA LYS A 266 -8.27 -7.55 1.29
C LYS A 266 -9.04 -8.02 0.05
N SER A 267 -8.91 -9.29 -0.35
CA SER A 267 -9.61 -9.86 -1.51
C SER A 267 -11.07 -10.19 -1.21
N ASP A 268 -11.40 -10.70 -0.02
CA ASP A 268 -12.77 -11.03 0.40
C ASP A 268 -13.70 -9.83 0.47
N GLY A 269 -13.17 -8.64 0.69
CA GLY A 269 -13.93 -7.40 0.58
C GLY A 269 -14.58 -7.20 -0.80
N LYS A 270 -14.10 -7.86 -1.86
CA LYS A 270 -14.71 -7.86 -3.20
C LYS A 270 -15.97 -8.73 -3.23
N LYS A 271 -15.92 -9.92 -2.60
CA LYS A 271 -17.05 -10.86 -2.55
C LYS A 271 -18.21 -10.34 -1.68
N ARG A 272 -17.91 -9.67 -0.55
CA ARG A 272 -18.96 -9.06 0.30
C ARG A 272 -19.64 -7.88 -0.38
N GLY A 273 -18.91 -6.97 -1.02
CA GLY A 273 -19.51 -5.83 -1.74
C GLY A 273 -20.40 -6.24 -2.91
N GLU A 274 -20.13 -7.37 -3.58
CA GLU A 274 -21.00 -7.94 -4.61
C GLU A 274 -22.22 -8.65 -4.01
N ALA A 275 -22.08 -9.32 -2.86
CA ALA A 275 -23.19 -9.93 -2.13
C ALA A 275 -24.15 -8.85 -1.59
N ASP A 276 -23.62 -7.79 -0.96
CA ASP A 276 -24.40 -6.68 -0.42
C ASP A 276 -25.11 -5.89 -1.54
N LYS A 277 -24.47 -5.70 -2.71
CA LYS A 277 -25.13 -5.11 -3.88
C LYS A 277 -26.27 -6.00 -4.43
N LYS A 278 -26.08 -7.32 -4.45
CA LYS A 278 -27.15 -8.25 -4.89
C LYS A 278 -28.31 -8.28 -3.90
N VAL A 279 -28.05 -8.30 -2.59
CA VAL A 279 -29.08 -8.23 -1.54
C VAL A 279 -29.83 -6.89 -1.63
N GLY A 280 -29.14 -5.76 -1.72
CA GLY A 280 -29.77 -4.45 -1.87
C GLY A 280 -30.58 -4.31 -3.17
N GLN A 281 -30.16 -4.92 -4.28
CA GLN A 281 -30.93 -4.96 -5.53
C GLN A 281 -32.17 -5.87 -5.45
N GLU A 282 -32.09 -6.99 -4.72
CA GLU A 282 -33.25 -7.85 -4.47
C GLU A 282 -34.25 -7.21 -3.51
N GLU A 283 -33.81 -6.53 -2.46
CA GLU A 283 -34.67 -5.76 -1.55
C GLU A 283 -35.34 -4.58 -2.26
N ALA A 284 -34.62 -3.84 -3.08
CA ALA A 284 -35.18 -2.77 -3.90
C ALA A 284 -36.20 -3.30 -4.91
N LYS A 285 -35.97 -4.46 -5.53
CA LYS A 285 -36.95 -5.13 -6.42
C LYS A 285 -38.20 -5.61 -5.68
N LYS A 286 -38.05 -6.10 -4.43
CA LYS A 286 -39.19 -6.48 -3.57
C LYS A 286 -39.99 -5.27 -3.12
N ALA A 287 -39.35 -4.14 -2.80
CA ALA A 287 -40.00 -2.89 -2.44
C ALA A 287 -40.78 -2.24 -3.60
N LEU A 288 -40.25 -2.39 -4.83
CA LEU A 288 -40.90 -1.86 -6.06
C LEU A 288 -42.05 -2.77 -6.61
N ASN A 289 -42.21 -3.99 -6.12
CA ASN A 289 -43.21 -4.92 -6.61
C ASN A 289 -43.91 -5.73 -5.49
N PRO A 290 -44.68 -5.08 -4.59
CA PRO A 290 -45.28 -5.75 -3.43
C PRO A 290 -46.42 -6.74 -3.75
N LYS A 291 -46.76 -6.97 -5.04
CA LYS A 291 -47.93 -7.80 -5.46
C LYS A 291 -47.56 -9.25 -5.89
N LYS A 292 -46.37 -9.75 -5.66
CA LYS A 292 -45.98 -11.13 -6.01
C LYS A 292 -45.58 -11.99 -4.82
N SER A 293 -46.03 -11.67 -3.60
CA SER A 293 -45.90 -12.58 -2.45
C SER A 293 -47.29 -12.84 -1.85
N LYS A 294 -48.03 -13.74 -2.48
CA LYS A 294 -49.10 -14.54 -1.88
C LYS A 294 -49.06 -15.92 -2.52
#